data_697e2e8cc1f738108e2835864cc129ec
#
_entry.id   697e2e8cc1f738108e2835864cc129ec
#
_cell.length_a   1.000
_cell.length_b   1.000
_cell.length_c   1.000
_cell.angle_alpha   90.00
_cell.angle_beta   90.00
_cell.angle_gamma   90.00
#
_symmetry.space_group_name_H-M   'P 1'
#
loop_
_entity.id
_entity.type
_entity.pdbx_description
1 polymer ?
#
loop_
_entity_poly.entity_id
_entity_poly.type
_entity_poly.pdbx_seq_one_letter_code
_entity_poly.pdbx_strand_id
1 'polypeptide(L)'
;MAESTYVQGRKVHSARAHRDPVNTDELLRAILEFLRIWREQAPSRVSTAWGTIYRDERFPSIHQANLGWVASLPDEGSAKILADLASAFHGTAVRHQALLFEDAADAYAVQESLARQGFRPMSELAMAKVGLPACIVNPEVEIRLAAEDATADDFRVLKIATEAAMGYTSEVVDQLWGFWHERSRQVGMQPYVAYLNGTPAGTISVWARGPFAWIDDVATHPDFRLRGIARTMIFEACRRAAMARCEWVLLTADLFDTPKEMYRTLGFEPVGEVRGFVRE
;
A
#
# COMPACT_ATOMS: atom_id res chain seq x y z
N MET A 1 -7.97 -17.82 -66.13
CA MET A 1 -7.12 -16.63 -65.83
C MET A 1 -7.77 -15.94 -64.66
N ALA A 2 -7.18 -16.12 -63.49
CA ALA A 2 -7.59 -15.39 -62.30
C ALA A 2 -6.28 -15.00 -61.57
N GLU A 3 -6.06 -13.70 -61.55
CA GLU A 3 -4.85 -13.10 -60.96
C GLU A 3 -4.91 -13.19 -59.44
N SER A 4 -3.82 -13.72 -58.89
CA SER A 4 -3.56 -13.77 -57.45
C SER A 4 -2.88 -12.47 -57.02
N THR A 5 -3.56 -11.67 -56.21
CA THR A 5 -3.00 -10.43 -55.63
C THR A 5 -2.36 -10.76 -54.27
N TYR A 6 -1.03 -10.75 -54.24
CA TYR A 6 -0.24 -10.86 -53.01
C TYR A 6 -0.31 -9.54 -52.25
N VAL A 7 -0.83 -9.54 -51.02
CA VAL A 7 -0.71 -8.42 -50.08
C VAL A 7 0.50 -8.64 -49.19
N GLN A 8 1.51 -7.78 -49.35
CA GLN A 8 2.74 -7.79 -48.55
C GLN A 8 2.42 -7.54 -47.07
N GLY A 9 2.72 -8.53 -46.22
CA GLY A 9 2.71 -8.42 -44.79
C GLY A 9 3.81 -7.48 -44.27
N ARG A 10 3.48 -6.29 -43.82
CA ARG A 10 4.39 -5.49 -43.01
C ARG A 10 4.60 -6.16 -41.66
N LYS A 11 5.81 -6.65 -41.41
CA LYS A 11 6.28 -6.99 -40.07
C LYS A 11 6.34 -5.70 -39.25
N VAL A 12 5.40 -5.52 -38.33
CA VAL A 12 5.51 -4.50 -37.27
C VAL A 12 6.61 -5.00 -36.34
N HIS A 13 7.81 -4.48 -36.51
CA HIS A 13 8.84 -4.61 -35.50
C HIS A 13 8.40 -3.80 -34.28
N SER A 14 7.91 -4.49 -33.27
CA SER A 14 7.83 -3.95 -31.92
C SER A 14 9.23 -3.57 -31.48
N ALA A 15 9.55 -2.29 -31.58
CA ALA A 15 10.75 -1.73 -30.96
C ALA A 15 10.57 -1.85 -29.45
N ARG A 16 11.08 -2.93 -28.84
CA ARG A 16 11.41 -2.93 -27.42
C ARG A 16 12.52 -1.89 -27.28
N ALA A 17 12.14 -0.69 -26.84
CA ALA A 17 13.11 0.27 -26.31
C ALA A 17 13.94 -0.49 -25.27
N HIS A 18 15.24 -0.54 -25.47
CA HIS A 18 16.20 -0.95 -24.45
C HIS A 18 16.02 0.08 -23.33
N ARG A 19 15.26 -0.29 -22.31
CA ARG A 19 15.21 0.48 -21.06
C ARG A 19 16.43 0.06 -20.28
N ASP A 20 17.16 1.04 -19.76
CA ASP A 20 18.19 0.79 -18.77
C ASP A 20 17.59 -0.04 -17.63
N PRO A 21 18.36 -0.96 -17.02
CA PRO A 21 17.87 -1.74 -15.89
C PRO A 21 17.40 -0.76 -14.82
N VAL A 22 16.10 -0.87 -14.48
CA VAL A 22 15.49 0.01 -13.49
C VAL A 22 16.21 -0.18 -12.18
N ASN A 23 16.63 0.94 -11.60
CA ASN A 23 17.26 0.95 -10.29
C ASN A 23 16.19 0.60 -9.22
N THR A 24 16.23 -0.63 -8.70
CA THR A 24 15.33 -1.10 -7.63
C THR A 24 15.35 -0.18 -6.41
N ASP A 25 16.50 0.47 -6.14
CA ASP A 25 16.65 1.43 -5.03
C ASP A 25 15.84 2.71 -5.27
N GLU A 26 15.66 3.13 -6.53
CA GLU A 26 14.82 4.27 -6.87
C GLU A 26 13.33 3.94 -6.63
N LEU A 27 12.90 2.75 -7.03
CA LEU A 27 11.52 2.28 -6.81
C LEU A 27 11.22 2.10 -5.32
N LEU A 28 12.15 1.52 -4.56
CA LEU A 28 11.99 1.40 -3.11
C LEU A 28 11.92 2.77 -2.44
N ARG A 29 12.79 3.72 -2.84
CA ARG A 29 12.70 5.11 -2.34
C ARG A 29 11.37 5.77 -2.68
N ALA A 30 10.83 5.55 -3.88
CA ALA A 30 9.51 6.06 -4.25
C ALA A 30 8.40 5.47 -3.36
N ILE A 31 8.45 4.17 -3.06
CA ILE A 31 7.52 3.51 -2.14
C ILE A 31 7.63 4.13 -0.73
N LEU A 32 8.83 4.27 -0.19
CA LEU A 32 9.06 4.89 1.11
C LEU A 32 8.59 6.36 1.14
N GLU A 33 8.71 7.09 0.01
CA GLU A 33 8.19 8.45 -0.09
C GLU A 33 6.65 8.49 -0.01
N PHE A 34 5.92 7.58 -0.69
CA PHE A 34 4.47 7.46 -0.54
C PHE A 34 4.08 7.19 0.91
N LEU A 35 4.75 6.23 1.55
CA LEU A 35 4.51 5.88 2.94
C LEU A 35 4.82 7.04 3.90
N ARG A 36 5.87 7.83 3.62
CA ARG A 36 6.24 9.00 4.41
C ARG A 36 5.24 10.12 4.27
N ILE A 37 4.85 10.48 3.02
CA ILE A 37 3.87 11.55 2.76
C ILE A 37 2.53 11.24 3.44
N TRP A 38 2.10 9.97 3.42
CA TRP A 38 0.91 9.53 4.14
C TRP A 38 0.98 9.84 5.64
N ARG A 39 2.15 9.62 6.26
CA ARG A 39 2.37 9.86 7.69
C ARG A 39 2.57 11.33 8.02
N GLU A 40 3.14 12.10 7.11
CA GLU A 40 3.32 13.55 7.25
C GLU A 40 2.00 14.33 7.39
N GLN A 41 0.88 13.69 7.10
CA GLN A 41 -0.45 14.24 7.38
C GLN A 41 -0.82 14.13 8.87
N ALA A 42 0.01 13.56 9.73
CA ALA A 42 -0.24 13.50 11.17
C ALA A 42 -0.29 14.91 11.79
N PRO A 43 -1.24 15.17 12.70
CA PRO A 43 -1.39 16.48 13.33
C PRO A 43 -0.21 16.85 14.25
N SER A 44 0.53 15.85 14.75
CA SER A 44 1.70 16.07 15.60
C SER A 44 2.90 15.27 15.06
N ARG A 45 4.04 15.96 14.97
CA ARG A 45 5.33 15.40 14.54
C ARG A 45 6.42 15.86 15.49
N VAL A 46 7.21 14.93 15.98
CA VAL A 46 8.36 15.22 16.85
C VAL A 46 9.63 14.78 16.11
N SER A 47 10.47 15.74 15.75
CA SER A 47 11.77 15.46 15.13
C SER A 47 12.74 14.97 16.19
N THR A 48 13.51 13.94 15.87
CA THR A 48 14.56 13.35 16.69
C THR A 48 15.88 13.29 15.90
N ALA A 49 16.98 12.93 16.55
CA ALA A 49 18.26 12.73 15.87
C ALA A 49 18.23 11.53 14.90
N TRP A 50 17.32 10.58 15.08
CA TRP A 50 17.21 9.34 14.33
C TRP A 50 16.05 9.32 13.31
N GLY A 51 15.19 10.36 13.31
CA GLY A 51 14.04 10.40 12.41
C GLY A 51 12.87 11.24 12.95
N THR A 52 11.65 10.74 12.78
CA THR A 52 10.43 11.49 13.17
C THR A 52 9.43 10.58 13.88
N ILE A 53 8.87 11.05 14.98
CA ILE A 53 7.72 10.40 15.63
C ILE A 53 6.45 11.08 15.13
N TYR A 54 5.58 10.31 14.51
CA TYR A 54 4.24 10.73 14.09
C TYR A 54 3.23 10.35 15.14
N ARG A 55 2.30 11.27 15.47
CA ARG A 55 1.28 11.06 16.48
C ARG A 55 -0.06 11.64 16.06
N ASP A 56 -1.11 10.81 16.20
CA ASP A 56 -2.48 11.20 16.01
C ASP A 56 -3.37 10.52 17.06
N GLU A 57 -3.62 11.24 18.16
CA GLU A 57 -4.35 10.71 19.32
C GLU A 57 -5.83 10.47 19.06
N ARG A 58 -6.36 10.91 17.92
CA ARG A 58 -7.74 10.58 17.51
C ARG A 58 -7.87 9.10 17.11
N PHE A 59 -6.74 8.45 16.77
CA PHE A 59 -6.67 7.06 16.35
C PHE A 59 -5.64 6.28 17.19
N PRO A 60 -5.85 6.20 18.52
CA PRO A 60 -4.82 5.69 19.45
C PRO A 60 -4.50 4.19 19.26
N SER A 61 -5.41 3.42 18.65
CA SER A 61 -5.18 1.98 18.36
C SER A 61 -4.51 1.72 17.01
N ILE A 62 -4.29 2.74 16.18
CA ILE A 62 -3.79 2.58 14.83
C ILE A 62 -2.28 2.79 14.80
N HIS A 63 -1.52 1.71 14.53
CA HIS A 63 -0.06 1.74 14.47
C HIS A 63 0.45 2.72 13.41
N GLN A 64 -0.20 2.76 12.24
CA GLN A 64 0.19 3.67 11.15
C GLN A 64 -0.03 5.15 11.47
N ALA A 65 -0.90 5.45 12.45
CA ALA A 65 -1.16 6.81 12.92
C ALA A 65 -0.15 7.27 13.99
N ASN A 66 0.47 6.29 14.70
CA ASN A 66 1.26 6.54 15.91
C ASN A 66 2.52 5.67 15.87
N LEU A 67 3.59 6.17 15.26
CA LEU A 67 4.84 5.41 15.11
C LEU A 67 6.08 6.30 15.04
N GLY A 68 7.25 5.69 15.28
CA GLY A 68 8.56 6.25 14.96
C GLY A 68 8.99 5.83 13.55
N TRP A 69 9.29 6.82 12.72
CA TRP A 69 9.92 6.66 11.41
C TRP A 69 11.43 6.81 11.58
N VAL A 70 12.19 5.73 11.44
CA VAL A 70 13.63 5.69 11.65
C VAL A 70 14.34 5.93 10.31
N ALA A 71 14.96 7.09 10.18
CA ALA A 71 15.75 7.46 9.00
C ALA A 71 17.21 6.96 9.10
N SER A 72 17.74 6.84 10.32
CA SER A 72 19.05 6.25 10.60
C SER A 72 19.15 5.80 12.05
N LEU A 73 19.95 4.77 12.32
CA LEU A 73 20.18 4.34 13.69
C LEU A 73 21.05 5.37 14.47
N PRO A 74 20.63 5.75 15.69
CA PRO A 74 21.49 6.51 16.59
C PRO A 74 22.61 5.62 17.17
N ASP A 75 23.70 6.23 17.65
CA ASP A 75 24.83 5.51 18.25
C ASP A 75 24.42 4.63 19.44
N GLU A 76 23.41 5.09 20.20
CA GLU A 76 22.85 4.34 21.33
C GLU A 76 21.88 3.22 20.90
N GLY A 77 21.71 3.03 19.60
CA GLY A 77 20.87 1.98 19.00
C GLY A 77 19.38 2.10 19.37
N SER A 78 18.70 0.96 19.49
CA SER A 78 17.26 0.92 19.77
C SER A 78 16.88 1.52 21.13
N ALA A 79 17.79 1.59 22.11
CA ALA A 79 17.49 2.12 23.44
C ALA A 79 17.08 3.59 23.39
N LYS A 80 17.78 4.41 22.62
CA LYS A 80 17.45 5.83 22.42
C LYS A 80 16.11 6.00 21.72
N ILE A 81 15.87 5.23 20.66
CA ILE A 81 14.61 5.25 19.91
C ILE A 81 13.42 4.97 20.84
N LEU A 82 13.52 3.91 21.65
CA LEU A 82 12.44 3.51 22.56
C LEU A 82 12.20 4.50 23.70
N ALA A 83 13.27 5.13 24.21
CA ALA A 83 13.15 6.17 25.21
C ALA A 83 12.41 7.40 24.67
N ASP A 84 12.73 7.81 23.44
CA ASP A 84 12.06 8.95 22.79
C ASP A 84 10.60 8.63 22.46
N LEU A 85 10.28 7.41 21.98
CA LEU A 85 8.91 6.96 21.78
C LEU A 85 8.12 6.97 23.10
N ALA A 86 8.67 6.40 24.15
CA ALA A 86 8.01 6.39 25.46
C ALA A 86 7.72 7.80 25.96
N SER A 87 8.66 8.73 25.79
CA SER A 87 8.49 10.13 26.12
C SER A 87 7.40 10.80 25.28
N ALA A 88 7.40 10.56 23.96
CA ALA A 88 6.45 11.19 23.04
C ALA A 88 5.00 10.71 23.24
N PHE A 89 4.81 9.46 23.69
CA PHE A 89 3.48 8.90 23.96
C PHE A 89 3.08 8.91 25.44
N HIS A 90 3.94 9.47 26.30
CA HIS A 90 3.60 9.60 27.73
C HIS A 90 2.34 10.44 27.92
N GLY A 91 1.40 9.92 28.72
CA GLY A 91 0.14 10.62 29.03
C GLY A 91 -0.92 10.56 27.90
N THR A 92 -0.63 9.91 26.78
CA THR A 92 -1.61 9.72 25.69
C THR A 92 -2.42 8.44 25.86
N ALA A 93 -3.46 8.28 25.01
CA ALA A 93 -4.24 7.05 24.95
C ALA A 93 -3.56 5.93 24.10
N VAL A 94 -2.47 6.24 23.40
CA VAL A 94 -1.71 5.27 22.60
C VAL A 94 -1.04 4.25 23.55
N ARG A 95 -1.27 2.94 23.30
CA ARG A 95 -0.74 1.86 24.15
C ARG A 95 0.34 1.04 23.48
N HIS A 96 0.36 1.04 22.16
CA HIS A 96 1.38 0.35 21.36
C HIS A 96 2.62 1.21 21.16
N GLN A 97 3.69 0.58 20.76
CA GLN A 97 4.88 1.22 20.18
C GLN A 97 5.13 0.61 18.81
N ALA A 98 5.20 1.41 17.77
CA ALA A 98 5.48 0.98 16.42
C ALA A 98 6.66 1.74 15.83
N LEU A 99 7.46 1.05 15.03
CA LEU A 99 8.63 1.58 14.32
C LEU A 99 8.56 1.17 12.86
N LEU A 100 8.99 2.05 11.97
CA LEU A 100 9.22 1.75 10.56
C LEU A 100 10.57 2.33 10.15
N PHE A 101 11.37 1.55 9.43
CA PHE A 101 12.75 1.90 9.07
C PHE A 101 12.82 2.24 7.58
N GLU A 102 13.58 3.30 7.24
CA GLU A 102 13.90 3.62 5.85
C GLU A 102 14.90 2.62 5.26
N ASP A 103 15.86 2.18 6.09
CA ASP A 103 16.83 1.16 5.69
C ASP A 103 16.53 -0.18 6.38
N ALA A 104 16.35 -1.22 5.59
CA ALA A 104 16.14 -2.57 6.08
C ALA A 104 17.38 -3.11 6.83
N ALA A 105 18.59 -2.67 6.49
CA ALA A 105 19.80 -3.07 7.20
C ALA A 105 19.81 -2.56 8.64
N ASP A 106 19.37 -1.32 8.87
CA ASP A 106 19.18 -0.74 10.21
C ASP A 106 18.15 -1.53 11.03
N ALA A 107 17.04 -1.91 10.39
CA ALA A 107 16.02 -2.74 11.02
C ALA A 107 16.57 -4.12 11.43
N TYR A 108 17.36 -4.77 10.57
CA TYR A 108 18.02 -6.05 10.89
C TYR A 108 19.01 -5.91 12.02
N ALA A 109 19.79 -4.82 12.05
CA ALA A 109 20.80 -4.58 13.09
C ALA A 109 20.22 -4.51 14.51
N VAL A 110 18.95 -4.04 14.65
CA VAL A 110 18.30 -3.90 15.96
C VAL A 110 17.25 -4.98 16.25
N GLN A 111 16.98 -5.87 15.31
CA GLN A 111 15.90 -6.87 15.40
C GLN A 111 15.96 -7.71 16.69
N GLU A 112 17.13 -8.26 17.04
CA GLU A 112 17.27 -9.07 18.25
C GLU A 112 17.06 -8.25 19.54
N SER A 113 17.53 -7.00 19.54
CA SER A 113 17.36 -6.10 20.69
C SER A 113 15.87 -5.76 20.89
N LEU A 114 15.16 -5.49 19.80
CA LEU A 114 13.71 -5.21 19.83
C LEU A 114 12.91 -6.46 20.21
N ALA A 115 13.27 -7.64 19.68
CA ALA A 115 12.61 -8.90 20.02
C ALA A 115 12.71 -9.22 21.53
N ARG A 116 13.89 -9.00 22.16
CA ARG A 116 14.05 -9.14 23.61
C ARG A 116 13.16 -8.20 24.42
N GLN A 117 12.71 -7.10 23.83
CA GLN A 117 11.80 -6.12 24.43
C GLN A 117 10.32 -6.34 24.06
N GLY A 118 10.00 -7.49 23.45
CA GLY A 118 8.65 -7.87 23.12
C GLY A 118 8.11 -7.31 21.80
N PHE A 119 8.96 -6.71 20.96
CA PHE A 119 8.56 -6.29 19.63
C PHE A 119 8.47 -7.47 18.68
N ARG A 120 7.43 -7.50 17.87
CA ARG A 120 7.28 -8.42 16.74
C ARG A 120 7.52 -7.69 15.42
N PRO A 121 8.09 -8.34 14.40
CA PRO A 121 8.30 -7.71 13.11
C PRO A 121 6.98 -7.42 12.40
N MET A 122 6.94 -6.30 11.69
CA MET A 122 6.00 -5.97 10.63
C MET A 122 6.83 -5.81 9.37
N SER A 123 6.61 -6.66 8.37
CA SER A 123 7.42 -6.64 7.15
C SER A 123 6.52 -6.74 5.94
N GLU A 124 6.72 -5.82 5.01
CA GLU A 124 6.02 -5.77 3.75
C GLU A 124 7.00 -5.91 2.58
N LEU A 125 6.63 -6.68 1.59
CA LEU A 125 7.34 -6.78 0.33
C LEU A 125 6.95 -5.58 -0.53
N ALA A 126 7.91 -4.71 -0.83
CA ALA A 126 7.78 -3.62 -1.77
C ALA A 126 7.81 -4.18 -3.20
N MET A 127 6.82 -3.85 -4.01
CA MET A 127 6.68 -4.39 -5.36
C MET A 127 6.36 -3.29 -6.36
N ALA A 128 6.85 -3.46 -7.59
CA ALA A 128 6.64 -2.50 -8.67
C ALA A 128 6.29 -3.19 -9.99
N LYS A 129 5.58 -2.47 -10.86
CA LYS A 129 5.20 -2.96 -12.19
C LYS A 129 5.14 -1.82 -13.21
N VAL A 130 5.51 -2.14 -14.45
CA VAL A 130 5.29 -1.28 -15.62
C VAL A 130 4.16 -1.82 -16.48
N GLY A 131 3.31 -0.93 -16.98
CA GLY A 131 2.24 -1.26 -17.93
C GLY A 131 1.11 -2.10 -17.34
N LEU A 132 0.29 -2.66 -18.23
CA LEU A 132 -0.90 -3.43 -17.82
C LEU A 132 -0.54 -4.88 -17.47
N PRO A 133 -1.22 -5.49 -16.50
CA PRO A 133 -1.12 -6.91 -16.24
C PRO A 133 -1.61 -7.74 -17.43
N ALA A 134 -0.88 -8.81 -17.77
CA ALA A 134 -1.35 -9.82 -18.73
C ALA A 134 -2.26 -10.80 -18.00
N CYS A 135 -3.52 -10.45 -17.79
CA CYS A 135 -4.47 -11.30 -17.07
C CYS A 135 -5.85 -11.28 -17.73
N ILE A 136 -6.63 -12.31 -17.42
CA ILE A 136 -8.06 -12.35 -17.78
C ILE A 136 -8.82 -11.53 -16.72
N VAL A 137 -9.50 -10.48 -17.17
CA VAL A 137 -10.43 -9.71 -16.33
C VAL A 137 -11.80 -10.38 -16.33
N ASN A 138 -12.50 -10.29 -15.22
CA ASN A 138 -13.89 -10.75 -15.15
C ASN A 138 -14.81 -9.68 -15.76
N PRO A 139 -15.51 -9.96 -16.90
CA PRO A 139 -16.36 -8.99 -17.58
C PRO A 139 -17.63 -8.62 -16.80
N GLU A 140 -18.00 -9.39 -15.78
CA GLU A 140 -19.16 -9.10 -14.90
C GLU A 140 -18.80 -8.13 -13.77
N VAL A 141 -17.49 -7.76 -13.66
CA VAL A 141 -17.01 -6.80 -12.65
C VAL A 141 -16.95 -5.41 -13.23
N GLU A 142 -17.72 -4.50 -12.66
CA GLU A 142 -17.67 -3.07 -12.94
C GLU A 142 -16.91 -2.35 -11.83
N ILE A 143 -16.01 -1.41 -12.19
CA ILE A 143 -15.24 -0.60 -11.24
C ILE A 143 -15.70 0.85 -11.29
N ARG A 144 -16.22 1.36 -10.17
CA ARG A 144 -16.73 2.74 -10.04
C ARG A 144 -15.90 3.54 -9.05
N LEU A 145 -15.70 4.83 -9.34
CA LEU A 145 -15.07 5.78 -8.41
C LEU A 145 -16.01 6.03 -7.22
N ALA A 146 -15.48 5.91 -6.02
CA ALA A 146 -16.22 6.14 -4.77
C ALA A 146 -15.96 7.57 -4.23
N ALA A 147 -16.18 8.58 -5.07
CA ALA A 147 -15.91 9.97 -4.70
C ALA A 147 -17.04 10.61 -3.89
N GLU A 148 -18.27 10.35 -4.28
CA GLU A 148 -19.48 10.93 -3.68
C GLU A 148 -20.65 9.94 -3.89
N ASP A 149 -21.77 10.13 -3.16
CA ASP A 149 -23.01 9.37 -3.27
C ASP A 149 -22.98 7.93 -2.68
N ALA A 150 -23.93 7.11 -3.16
CA ALA A 150 -24.09 5.73 -2.74
C ALA A 150 -22.82 4.86 -2.93
N THR A 151 -21.96 5.18 -3.90
CA THR A 151 -20.69 4.45 -4.12
C THR A 151 -19.70 4.70 -3.02
N ALA A 152 -19.68 5.89 -2.41
CA ALA A 152 -18.86 6.18 -1.24
C ALA A 152 -19.34 5.41 0.01
N ASP A 153 -20.67 5.28 0.17
CA ASP A 153 -21.24 4.46 1.24
C ASP A 153 -20.93 2.97 1.04
N ASP A 154 -21.02 2.45 -0.17
CA ASP A 154 -20.64 1.08 -0.51
C ASP A 154 -19.17 0.81 -0.21
N PHE A 155 -18.27 1.74 -0.54
CA PHE A 155 -16.84 1.65 -0.21
C PHE A 155 -16.63 1.55 1.31
N ARG A 156 -17.30 2.43 2.07
CA ARG A 156 -17.23 2.43 3.54
C ARG A 156 -17.70 1.10 4.12
N VAL A 157 -18.87 0.63 3.68
CA VAL A 157 -19.45 -0.63 4.17
C VAL A 157 -18.53 -1.82 3.88
N LEU A 158 -17.98 -1.91 2.66
CA LEU A 158 -17.04 -2.97 2.29
C LEU A 158 -15.76 -2.91 3.11
N LYS A 159 -15.18 -1.72 3.29
CA LYS A 159 -13.97 -1.56 4.09
C LYS A 159 -14.19 -2.00 5.52
N ILE A 160 -15.25 -1.54 6.16
CA ILE A 160 -15.63 -1.96 7.52
C ILE A 160 -15.82 -3.48 7.60
N ALA A 161 -16.53 -4.07 6.63
CA ALA A 161 -16.79 -5.52 6.62
C ALA A 161 -15.50 -6.34 6.43
N THR A 162 -14.58 -5.90 5.58
CA THR A 162 -13.31 -6.59 5.34
C THR A 162 -12.37 -6.50 6.54
N GLU A 163 -12.29 -5.36 7.22
CA GLU A 163 -11.49 -5.18 8.45
C GLU A 163 -12.08 -6.00 9.62
N ALA A 164 -13.40 -6.00 9.77
CA ALA A 164 -14.06 -6.84 10.78
C ALA A 164 -13.81 -8.33 10.54
N ALA A 165 -13.77 -8.77 9.27
CA ALA A 165 -13.45 -10.16 8.91
C ALA A 165 -12.01 -10.56 9.22
N MET A 166 -11.10 -9.60 9.44
CA MET A 166 -9.73 -9.83 9.92
C MET A 166 -9.66 -10.00 11.45
N GLY A 167 -10.78 -9.87 12.15
CA GLY A 167 -10.88 -10.09 13.60
C GLY A 167 -10.65 -8.84 14.46
N TYR A 168 -10.60 -7.66 13.87
CA TYR A 168 -10.55 -6.41 14.63
C TYR A 168 -11.85 -6.13 15.37
N THR A 169 -11.76 -5.50 16.54
CA THR A 169 -12.94 -5.03 17.28
C THR A 169 -13.61 -3.87 16.55
N SER A 170 -14.89 -3.62 16.80
CA SER A 170 -15.63 -2.51 16.17
C SER A 170 -14.96 -1.16 16.43
N GLU A 171 -14.42 -0.93 17.62
CA GLU A 171 -13.68 0.30 17.95
C GLU A 171 -12.43 0.48 17.08
N VAL A 172 -11.65 -0.58 16.86
CA VAL A 172 -10.46 -0.54 16.00
C VAL A 172 -10.87 -0.32 14.53
N VAL A 173 -11.94 -0.99 14.08
CA VAL A 173 -12.48 -0.83 12.72
C VAL A 173 -12.95 0.61 12.46
N ASP A 174 -13.63 1.23 13.42
CA ASP A 174 -14.05 2.64 13.32
C ASP A 174 -12.84 3.59 13.24
N GLN A 175 -11.78 3.34 14.05
CA GLN A 175 -10.54 4.10 13.99
C GLN A 175 -9.80 3.88 12.66
N LEU A 176 -9.71 2.65 12.15
CA LEU A 176 -9.10 2.32 10.84
C LEU A 176 -9.83 3.07 9.72
N TRP A 177 -11.16 3.05 9.72
CA TRP A 177 -11.95 3.80 8.75
C TRP A 177 -11.69 5.30 8.84
N GLY A 178 -11.81 5.90 10.04
CA GLY A 178 -11.61 7.33 10.25
C GLY A 178 -10.21 7.79 9.83
N PHE A 179 -9.18 7.05 10.22
CA PHE A 179 -7.79 7.31 9.86
C PHE A 179 -7.59 7.25 8.35
N TRP A 180 -8.02 6.16 7.71
CA TRP A 180 -7.87 5.97 6.27
C TRP A 180 -8.62 7.05 5.49
N HIS A 181 -9.89 7.30 5.84
CA HIS A 181 -10.74 8.28 5.15
C HIS A 181 -10.15 9.70 5.19
N GLU A 182 -9.63 10.12 6.33
CA GLU A 182 -9.02 11.43 6.46
C GLU A 182 -7.72 11.51 5.64
N ARG A 183 -6.83 10.54 5.79
CA ARG A 183 -5.54 10.53 5.11
C ARG A 183 -5.67 10.44 3.59
N SER A 184 -6.53 9.57 3.09
CA SER A 184 -6.78 9.41 1.65
C SER A 184 -7.23 10.72 1.00
N ARG A 185 -8.11 11.47 1.68
CA ARG A 185 -8.54 12.78 1.19
C ARG A 185 -7.42 13.82 1.21
N GLN A 186 -6.60 13.84 2.27
CA GLN A 186 -5.49 14.80 2.40
C GLN A 186 -4.45 14.63 1.30
N VAL A 187 -4.19 13.41 0.86
CA VAL A 187 -3.21 13.13 -0.19
C VAL A 187 -3.82 13.03 -1.59
N GLY A 188 -5.15 13.09 -1.73
CA GLY A 188 -5.84 12.96 -3.01
C GLY A 188 -5.88 11.55 -3.56
N MET A 189 -5.84 10.52 -2.69
CA MET A 189 -6.03 9.12 -3.07
C MET A 189 -7.47 8.90 -3.53
N GLN A 190 -7.63 8.19 -4.64
CA GLN A 190 -8.93 7.91 -5.24
C GLN A 190 -9.41 6.50 -4.89
N PRO A 191 -10.49 6.35 -4.12
CA PRO A 191 -11.10 5.06 -3.81
C PRO A 191 -12.01 4.59 -4.95
N TYR A 192 -12.09 3.26 -5.14
CA TYR A 192 -12.97 2.62 -6.13
C TYR A 192 -13.64 1.39 -5.52
N VAL A 193 -14.88 1.15 -5.92
CA VAL A 193 -15.64 -0.06 -5.59
C VAL A 193 -15.74 -0.95 -6.83
N ALA A 194 -15.50 -2.23 -6.61
CA ALA A 194 -15.80 -3.29 -7.58
C ALA A 194 -17.18 -3.86 -7.31
N TYR A 195 -18.04 -3.85 -8.34
CA TYR A 195 -19.35 -4.46 -8.31
C TYR A 195 -19.36 -5.73 -9.13
N LEU A 196 -19.84 -6.83 -8.57
CA LEU A 196 -20.12 -8.06 -9.31
C LEU A 196 -21.62 -8.17 -9.53
N ASN A 197 -22.06 -8.11 -10.79
CA ASN A 197 -23.50 -8.12 -11.14
C ASN A 197 -24.33 -7.08 -10.35
N GLY A 198 -23.78 -5.87 -10.19
CA GLY A 198 -24.41 -4.77 -9.46
C GLY A 198 -24.30 -4.82 -7.93
N THR A 199 -23.69 -5.87 -7.36
CA THR A 199 -23.48 -6.00 -5.90
C THR A 199 -22.07 -5.55 -5.53
N PRO A 200 -21.88 -4.65 -4.53
CA PRO A 200 -20.57 -4.27 -4.04
C PRO A 200 -19.78 -5.48 -3.55
N ALA A 201 -18.56 -5.69 -4.04
CA ALA A 201 -17.83 -6.93 -3.86
C ALA A 201 -16.34 -6.75 -3.50
N GLY A 202 -15.78 -5.55 -3.69
CA GLY A 202 -14.38 -5.28 -3.32
C GLY A 202 -14.04 -3.81 -3.42
N THR A 203 -12.89 -3.45 -2.84
CA THR A 203 -12.33 -2.10 -2.80
C THR A 203 -10.91 -2.07 -3.33
N ILE A 204 -10.51 -0.94 -3.90
CA ILE A 204 -9.15 -0.62 -4.28
C ILE A 204 -8.99 0.89 -4.29
N SER A 205 -7.79 1.38 -3.97
CA SER A 205 -7.47 2.80 -4.01
C SER A 205 -6.23 3.06 -4.85
N VAL A 206 -6.21 4.20 -5.55
CA VAL A 206 -5.11 4.60 -6.42
C VAL A 206 -4.70 6.04 -6.08
N TRP A 207 -3.40 6.23 -5.91
CA TRP A 207 -2.82 7.54 -5.67
C TRP A 207 -1.67 7.80 -6.66
N ALA A 208 -1.91 8.69 -7.64
CA ALA A 208 -0.94 9.05 -8.66
C ALA A 208 -0.09 10.25 -8.20
N ARG A 209 1.24 10.15 -8.35
CA ARG A 209 2.19 11.20 -8.03
C ARG A 209 3.42 11.14 -8.94
N GLY A 210 3.59 12.14 -9.80
CA GLY A 210 4.67 12.15 -10.80
C GLY A 210 4.64 10.91 -11.70
N PRO A 211 5.76 10.20 -11.89
CA PRO A 211 5.81 9.01 -12.73
C PRO A 211 5.27 7.74 -12.03
N PHE A 212 4.82 7.85 -10.79
CA PHE A 212 4.42 6.72 -9.96
C PHE A 212 2.93 6.74 -9.62
N ALA A 213 2.31 5.57 -9.56
CA ALA A 213 1.00 5.34 -8.96
C ALA A 213 1.13 4.33 -7.82
N TRP A 214 0.59 4.65 -6.67
CA TRP A 214 0.46 3.77 -5.52
C TRP A 214 -0.90 3.08 -5.53
N ILE A 215 -0.92 1.76 -5.39
CA ILE A 215 -2.15 0.98 -5.16
C ILE A 215 -2.21 0.62 -3.68
N ASP A 216 -3.36 0.86 -3.09
CA ASP A 216 -3.65 0.55 -1.69
C ASP A 216 -5.04 -0.06 -1.55
N ASP A 217 -5.31 -0.62 -0.38
CA ASP A 217 -6.66 -1.01 0.06
C ASP A 217 -7.34 -2.04 -0.83
N VAL A 218 -6.53 -2.97 -1.38
CA VAL A 218 -7.04 -4.04 -2.25
C VAL A 218 -7.72 -5.10 -1.40
N ALA A 219 -9.04 -5.07 -1.35
CA ALA A 219 -9.82 -6.03 -0.58
C ALA A 219 -10.96 -6.60 -1.40
N THR A 220 -11.26 -7.88 -1.20
CA THR A 220 -12.44 -8.55 -1.75
C THR A 220 -13.26 -9.11 -0.60
N HIS A 221 -14.54 -8.75 -0.56
CA HIS A 221 -15.46 -9.27 0.44
C HIS A 221 -15.43 -10.81 0.47
N PRO A 222 -15.40 -11.44 1.63
CA PRO A 222 -15.23 -12.90 1.76
C PRO A 222 -16.14 -13.73 0.85
N ASP A 223 -17.41 -13.36 0.73
CA ASP A 223 -18.42 -14.10 -0.05
C ASP A 223 -18.21 -14.01 -1.58
N PHE A 224 -17.34 -13.08 -2.03
CA PHE A 224 -17.06 -12.84 -3.45
C PHE A 224 -15.63 -13.24 -3.85
N ARG A 225 -14.86 -13.87 -2.95
CA ARG A 225 -13.50 -14.34 -3.25
C ARG A 225 -13.48 -15.40 -4.35
N LEU A 226 -12.32 -15.58 -4.97
CA LEU A 226 -12.05 -16.54 -6.06
C LEU A 226 -12.87 -16.34 -7.35
N ARG A 227 -13.48 -15.16 -7.53
CA ARG A 227 -14.24 -14.78 -8.72
C ARG A 227 -13.50 -13.80 -9.64
N GLY A 228 -12.17 -13.66 -9.49
CA GLY A 228 -11.34 -12.79 -10.34
C GLY A 228 -11.44 -11.29 -10.05
N ILE A 229 -12.17 -10.87 -9.00
CA ILE A 229 -12.44 -9.46 -8.65
C ILE A 229 -11.14 -8.71 -8.39
N ALA A 230 -10.25 -9.22 -7.51
CA ALA A 230 -8.99 -8.58 -7.19
C ALA A 230 -8.10 -8.37 -8.44
N ARG A 231 -8.03 -9.36 -9.34
CA ARG A 231 -7.29 -9.23 -10.61
C ARG A 231 -7.86 -8.14 -11.51
N THR A 232 -9.19 -8.07 -11.60
CA THR A 232 -9.88 -7.03 -12.38
C THR A 232 -9.64 -5.65 -11.79
N MET A 233 -9.70 -5.50 -10.46
CA MET A 233 -9.37 -4.25 -9.76
C MET A 233 -7.93 -3.80 -10.02
N ILE A 234 -6.95 -4.69 -9.91
CA ILE A 234 -5.54 -4.37 -10.17
C ILE A 234 -5.32 -3.99 -11.64
N PHE A 235 -5.94 -4.71 -12.59
CA PHE A 235 -5.88 -4.35 -14.01
C PHE A 235 -6.41 -2.93 -14.23
N GLU A 236 -7.56 -2.61 -13.67
CA GLU A 236 -8.17 -1.28 -13.78
C GLU A 236 -7.32 -0.19 -13.12
N ALA A 237 -6.73 -0.47 -11.95
CA ALA A 237 -5.81 0.46 -11.28
C ALA A 237 -4.59 0.76 -12.16
N CYS A 238 -3.97 -0.27 -12.76
CA CYS A 238 -2.87 -0.08 -13.71
C CYS A 238 -3.29 0.70 -14.96
N ARG A 239 -4.52 0.48 -15.46
CA ARG A 239 -5.08 1.25 -16.59
C ARG A 239 -5.26 2.73 -16.23
N ARG A 240 -5.76 3.03 -15.03
CA ARG A 240 -5.90 4.40 -14.51
C ARG A 240 -4.55 5.08 -14.30
N ALA A 241 -3.57 4.37 -13.76
CA ALA A 241 -2.20 4.84 -13.63
C ALA A 241 -1.63 5.24 -15.01
N ALA A 242 -1.81 4.39 -16.02
CA ALA A 242 -1.38 4.70 -17.40
C ALA A 242 -2.10 5.93 -17.98
N MET A 243 -3.40 6.09 -17.73
CA MET A 243 -4.16 7.30 -18.15
C MET A 243 -3.67 8.57 -17.44
N ALA A 244 -3.23 8.45 -16.19
CA ALA A 244 -2.59 9.54 -15.43
C ALA A 244 -1.12 9.76 -15.82
N ARG A 245 -0.61 9.03 -16.84
CA ARG A 245 0.78 9.06 -17.34
C ARG A 245 1.82 8.61 -16.31
N CYS A 246 1.42 7.79 -15.35
CA CYS A 246 2.36 7.13 -14.47
C CYS A 246 3.08 6.02 -15.24
N GLU A 247 4.38 5.94 -15.07
CA GLU A 247 5.22 4.92 -15.68
C GLU A 247 5.21 3.64 -14.84
N TRP A 248 5.19 3.81 -13.53
CA TRP A 248 5.28 2.73 -12.56
C TRP A 248 4.04 2.65 -11.69
N VAL A 249 3.64 1.41 -11.40
CA VAL A 249 2.63 1.10 -10.40
C VAL A 249 3.31 0.38 -9.24
N LEU A 250 3.14 0.92 -8.05
CA LEU A 250 3.80 0.53 -6.82
C LEU A 250 2.77 0.03 -5.80
N LEU A 251 3.14 -0.94 -5.00
CA LEU A 251 2.38 -1.40 -3.84
C LEU A 251 3.29 -2.06 -2.80
N THR A 252 2.76 -2.27 -1.60
CA THR A 252 3.33 -3.24 -0.64
C THR A 252 2.37 -4.39 -0.41
N ALA A 253 2.91 -5.53 -0.01
CA ALA A 253 2.14 -6.70 0.38
C ALA A 253 2.79 -7.31 1.62
N ASP A 254 1.98 -7.80 2.56
CA ASP A 254 2.51 -8.51 3.72
C ASP A 254 3.45 -9.64 3.28
N LEU A 255 4.65 -9.67 3.88
CA LEU A 255 5.68 -10.63 3.51
C LEU A 255 5.27 -12.07 3.83
N PHE A 256 4.37 -12.27 4.77
CA PHE A 256 3.94 -13.59 5.25
C PHE A 256 2.58 -14.03 4.72
N ASP A 257 1.83 -13.13 4.06
CA ASP A 257 0.51 -13.43 3.50
C ASP A 257 0.56 -13.78 2.00
N THR A 258 -0.52 -14.37 1.49
CA THR A 258 -0.65 -14.91 0.12
C THR A 258 -0.87 -13.87 -0.99
N PRO A 259 -1.37 -12.66 -0.77
CA PRO A 259 -1.61 -11.68 -1.84
C PRO A 259 -0.40 -11.37 -2.71
N LYS A 260 0.82 -11.42 -2.16
CA LYS A 260 2.07 -11.22 -2.93
C LYS A 260 2.21 -12.16 -4.12
N GLU A 261 1.72 -13.40 -4.00
CA GLU A 261 1.79 -14.37 -5.10
C GLU A 261 0.84 -13.98 -6.24
N MET A 262 -0.33 -13.46 -5.92
CA MET A 262 -1.24 -12.89 -6.91
C MET A 262 -0.57 -11.72 -7.65
N TYR A 263 0.06 -10.79 -6.93
CA TYR A 263 0.76 -9.66 -7.54
C TYR A 263 1.89 -10.11 -8.45
N ARG A 264 2.68 -11.13 -8.06
CA ARG A 264 3.70 -11.74 -8.94
C ARG A 264 3.10 -12.30 -10.22
N THR A 265 1.96 -13.01 -10.15
CA THR A 265 1.28 -13.52 -11.37
C THR A 265 0.76 -12.39 -12.28
N LEU A 266 0.55 -11.20 -11.73
CA LEU A 266 0.15 -10.00 -12.47
C LEU A 266 1.35 -9.20 -12.99
N GLY A 267 2.58 -9.67 -12.75
CA GLY A 267 3.82 -9.10 -13.24
C GLY A 267 4.37 -7.97 -12.38
N PHE A 268 4.01 -7.92 -11.09
CA PHE A 268 4.71 -7.09 -10.12
C PHE A 268 6.00 -7.80 -9.69
N GLU A 269 7.11 -7.07 -9.70
CA GLU A 269 8.42 -7.55 -9.31
C GLU A 269 8.79 -7.00 -7.94
N PRO A 270 9.41 -7.81 -7.04
CA PRO A 270 9.95 -7.32 -5.78
C PRO A 270 11.06 -6.30 -6.02
N VAL A 271 11.03 -5.20 -5.26
CA VAL A 271 12.05 -4.13 -5.32
C VAL A 271 12.74 -3.89 -3.98
N GLY A 272 12.26 -4.51 -2.91
CA GLY A 272 12.84 -4.43 -1.58
C GLY A 272 11.86 -4.82 -0.49
N GLU A 273 12.23 -4.55 0.75
CA GLU A 273 11.40 -4.77 1.92
C GLU A 273 11.20 -3.46 2.69
N VAL A 274 9.98 -3.22 3.13
CA VAL A 274 9.66 -2.19 4.12
C VAL A 274 9.59 -2.89 5.47
N ARG A 275 10.46 -2.56 6.40
CA ARG A 275 10.56 -3.23 7.68
C ARG A 275 10.16 -2.33 8.83
N GLY A 276 9.38 -2.91 9.71
CA GLY A 276 8.97 -2.27 10.95
C GLY A 276 8.85 -3.27 12.09
N PHE A 277 8.54 -2.74 13.26
CA PHE A 277 8.33 -3.52 14.48
C PHE A 277 7.19 -2.91 15.26
N VAL A 278 6.44 -3.76 15.96
CA VAL A 278 5.35 -3.32 16.85
C VAL A 278 5.38 -4.11 18.15
N ARG A 279 5.03 -3.42 19.24
CA ARG A 279 4.74 -3.98 20.54
C ARG A 279 3.44 -3.37 21.07
N GLU A 280 2.53 -4.23 21.54
CA GLU A 280 1.28 -3.86 22.22
C GLU A 280 1.54 -3.51 23.69
#